data_40ff24a3b8140c670fc0a3f1865ad2a9
#
_entry.id   40ff24a3b8140c670fc0a3f1865ad2a9
#
_cell.length_a   1.000
_cell.length_b   1.000
_cell.length_c   1.000
_cell.angle_alpha   90.00
_cell.angle_beta   90.00
_cell.angle_gamma   90.00
#
_symmetry.space_group_name_H-M   'P 1'
#
loop_
_entity.id
_entity.type
_entity.pdbx_description
1 polymer ?
#
loop_
_entity_poly.entity_id
_entity_poly.type
_entity_poly.pdbx_seq_one_letter_code
_entity_poly.pdbx_strand_id
1 'polypeptide(L)'
;MRFLITGVGGFVGPYLARLLLEAGHEVFGLESRRGAIPALEELHRQFPRHFPAGAVSRADISEPLGVRGAVREVRPDGLFHLAAVSFVTDSQADPLGTYQTNFFGTLNVLRAVREEYPACRVLNVGSGDAYGASGNEMPVISESAPFRPVSPYGVSKAAADVAAFEWYWSGGKVIRARPFNHTGPGQAPRFVCSSLARQIAEIELGKRSGVLDVGNLDVTRDFTDVRDIVAGYLALWERGSAGRAYNLCSGQGVSIRTVVDELCQRTSAAVEVRVVEARRRADEIRRLVGSFARAEAETGWRPRRAFGQTLEDLLDYWRERLGREI
;
A
#
# COMPACT_ATOMS: atom_id res chain seq x y z
N MET A 1 16.33 -17.06 2.75
CA MET A 1 15.60 -16.54 3.92
C MET A 1 14.12 -16.83 3.78
N ARG A 2 13.40 -16.90 4.90
CA ARG A 2 11.95 -17.13 4.95
C ARG A 2 11.23 -15.83 5.28
N PHE A 3 10.29 -15.43 4.45
CA PHE A 3 9.52 -14.21 4.64
C PHE A 3 8.03 -14.50 4.81
N LEU A 4 7.40 -13.85 5.78
CA LEU A 4 5.95 -13.89 5.97
C LEU A 4 5.36 -12.53 5.59
N ILE A 5 4.36 -12.52 4.70
CA ILE A 5 3.64 -11.31 4.27
C ILE A 5 2.19 -11.41 4.74
N THR A 6 1.77 -10.54 5.65
CA THR A 6 0.34 -10.43 5.99
C THR A 6 -0.38 -9.59 4.94
N GLY A 7 -1.59 -9.99 4.54
CA GLY A 7 -2.31 -9.32 3.45
C GLY A 7 -1.67 -9.56 2.09
N VAL A 8 -1.05 -10.72 1.90
CA VAL A 8 -0.30 -11.09 0.69
C VAL A 8 -1.15 -11.05 -0.58
N GLY A 9 -2.45 -11.26 -0.49
CA GLY A 9 -3.39 -11.18 -1.62
C GLY A 9 -3.92 -9.76 -1.89
N GLY A 10 -3.46 -8.74 -1.18
CA GLY A 10 -3.77 -7.34 -1.44
C GLY A 10 -3.08 -6.80 -2.69
N PHE A 11 -3.23 -5.50 -2.97
CA PHE A 11 -2.61 -4.86 -4.13
C PHE A 11 -1.07 -4.97 -4.12
N VAL A 12 -0.44 -4.66 -3.01
CA VAL A 12 1.03 -4.60 -2.86
C VAL A 12 1.65 -5.99 -2.65
N GLY A 13 0.90 -6.90 -2.02
CA GLY A 13 1.41 -8.22 -1.61
C GLY A 13 2.02 -9.05 -2.74
N PRO A 14 1.35 -9.22 -3.89
CA PRO A 14 1.90 -9.99 -5.02
C PRO A 14 3.18 -9.37 -5.61
N TYR A 15 3.30 -8.04 -5.64
CA TYR A 15 4.52 -7.37 -6.08
C TYR A 15 5.69 -7.63 -5.14
N LEU A 16 5.46 -7.54 -3.83
CA LEU A 16 6.48 -7.82 -2.83
C LEU A 16 6.87 -9.31 -2.85
N ALA A 17 5.88 -10.20 -2.92
CA ALA A 17 6.13 -11.64 -3.00
C ALA A 17 6.98 -11.98 -4.23
N ARG A 18 6.64 -11.44 -5.41
CA ARG A 18 7.45 -11.62 -6.64
C ARG A 18 8.88 -11.16 -6.45
N LEU A 19 9.09 -9.94 -5.93
CA LEU A 19 10.43 -9.38 -5.71
C LEU A 19 11.28 -10.29 -4.80
N LEU A 20 10.71 -10.82 -3.72
CA LEU A 20 11.40 -11.72 -2.80
C LEU A 20 11.69 -13.09 -3.45
N LEU A 21 10.75 -13.64 -4.21
CA LEU A 21 10.92 -14.90 -4.93
C LEU A 21 11.99 -14.82 -6.02
N GLU A 22 12.02 -13.73 -6.78
CA GLU A 22 13.07 -13.46 -7.79
C GLU A 22 14.45 -13.33 -7.15
N ALA A 23 14.53 -12.84 -5.90
CA ALA A 23 15.76 -12.82 -5.10
C ALA A 23 16.12 -14.19 -4.47
N GLY A 24 15.36 -15.25 -4.75
CA GLY A 24 15.63 -16.62 -4.28
C GLY A 24 15.22 -16.89 -2.84
N HIS A 25 14.29 -16.11 -2.29
CA HIS A 25 13.79 -16.31 -0.93
C HIS A 25 12.54 -17.18 -0.90
N GLU A 26 12.28 -17.83 0.22
CA GLU A 26 11.02 -18.52 0.50
C GLU A 26 9.99 -17.51 0.99
N VAL A 27 8.80 -17.52 0.41
CA VAL A 27 7.73 -16.59 0.75
C VAL A 27 6.51 -17.34 1.27
N PHE A 28 5.95 -16.85 2.36
CA PHE A 28 4.72 -17.33 2.99
C PHE A 28 3.75 -16.16 3.12
N GLY A 29 2.47 -16.46 3.08
CA GLY A 29 1.43 -15.46 3.17
C GLY A 29 0.46 -15.70 4.32
N LEU A 30 -0.08 -14.63 4.89
CA LEU A 30 -1.26 -14.65 5.74
C LEU A 30 -2.36 -13.80 5.08
N GLU A 31 -3.54 -14.38 4.84
CA GLU A 31 -4.62 -13.73 4.11
C GLU A 31 -5.98 -14.08 4.74
N SER A 32 -6.81 -13.06 5.00
CA SER A 32 -8.15 -13.24 5.55
C SER A 32 -9.19 -13.63 4.49
N ARG A 33 -9.00 -13.18 3.24
CA ARG A 33 -9.95 -13.46 2.15
C ARG A 33 -9.97 -14.92 1.78
N ARG A 34 -11.18 -15.44 1.53
CA ARG A 34 -11.40 -16.81 1.04
C ARG A 34 -11.41 -16.83 -0.49
N GLY A 35 -11.11 -17.99 -1.06
CA GLY A 35 -11.11 -18.21 -2.51
C GLY A 35 -9.75 -18.01 -3.18
N ALA A 36 -9.77 -18.15 -4.49
CA ALA A 36 -8.60 -18.02 -5.36
C ALA A 36 -8.14 -16.56 -5.47
N ILE A 37 -6.83 -16.37 -5.53
CA ILE A 37 -6.19 -15.07 -5.78
C ILE A 37 -5.27 -15.26 -6.99
N PRO A 38 -5.72 -14.92 -8.21
CA PRO A 38 -5.03 -15.24 -9.46
C PRO A 38 -3.56 -14.83 -9.48
N ALA A 39 -3.22 -13.68 -8.89
CA ALA A 39 -1.84 -13.23 -8.83
C ALA A 39 -0.93 -14.15 -7.98
N LEU A 40 -1.47 -14.74 -6.90
CA LEU A 40 -0.71 -15.69 -6.07
C LEU A 40 -0.62 -17.08 -6.72
N GLU A 41 -1.66 -17.50 -7.44
CA GLU A 41 -1.63 -18.73 -8.23
C GLU A 41 -0.58 -18.67 -9.34
N GLU A 42 -0.43 -17.50 -9.98
CA GLU A 42 0.61 -17.26 -10.96
C GLU A 42 2.01 -17.36 -10.34
N LEU A 43 2.21 -16.75 -9.15
CA LEU A 43 3.47 -16.86 -8.42
C LEU A 43 3.77 -18.30 -8.02
N HIS A 44 2.77 -19.06 -7.59
CA HIS A 44 2.95 -20.48 -7.29
C HIS A 44 3.41 -21.28 -8.52
N ARG A 45 2.83 -21.04 -9.69
CA ARG A 45 3.23 -21.70 -10.94
C ARG A 45 4.67 -21.36 -11.36
N GLN A 46 5.05 -20.10 -11.19
CA GLN A 46 6.40 -19.62 -11.55
C GLN A 46 7.49 -20.03 -10.55
N PHE A 47 7.16 -20.12 -9.27
CA PHE A 47 8.11 -20.35 -8.18
C PHE A 47 7.69 -21.51 -7.25
N PRO A 48 7.39 -22.71 -7.74
CA PRO A 48 6.76 -23.78 -6.95
C PRO A 48 7.62 -24.28 -5.78
N ARG A 49 8.95 -24.08 -5.82
CA ARG A 49 9.87 -24.47 -4.74
C ARG A 49 9.91 -23.46 -3.60
N HIS A 50 9.79 -22.16 -3.92
CA HIS A 50 9.95 -21.05 -2.97
C HIS A 50 8.60 -20.45 -2.51
N PHE A 51 7.54 -20.77 -3.23
CA PHE A 51 6.16 -20.45 -2.90
C PHE A 51 5.26 -21.68 -3.15
N PRO A 52 5.37 -22.72 -2.31
CA PRO A 52 4.69 -24.00 -2.54
C PRO A 52 3.16 -23.89 -2.38
N ALA A 53 2.46 -24.92 -2.84
CA ALA A 53 1.04 -25.09 -2.51
C ALA A 53 0.87 -25.12 -0.99
N GLY A 54 -0.03 -24.28 -0.45
CA GLY A 54 -0.20 -24.13 0.99
C GLY A 54 0.72 -23.07 1.66
N ALA A 55 1.58 -22.39 0.90
CA ALA A 55 2.38 -21.27 1.47
C ALA A 55 1.52 -20.11 2.03
N VAL A 56 0.23 -20.06 1.72
CA VAL A 56 -0.69 -19.02 2.20
C VAL A 56 -1.63 -19.60 3.26
N SER A 57 -1.40 -19.21 4.51
CA SER A 57 -2.29 -19.51 5.63
C SER A 57 -3.50 -18.59 5.62
N ARG A 58 -4.66 -19.14 6.05
CA ARG A 58 -5.92 -18.38 6.10
C ARG A 58 -6.25 -17.97 7.54
N ALA A 59 -6.04 -16.70 7.85
CA ALA A 59 -6.45 -16.11 9.12
C ALA A 59 -6.65 -14.60 8.99
N ASP A 60 -7.51 -14.05 9.84
CA ASP A 60 -7.64 -12.62 10.03
C ASP A 60 -6.64 -12.14 11.09
N ILE A 61 -5.98 -11.02 10.85
CA ILE A 61 -5.02 -10.46 11.82
C ILE A 61 -5.69 -9.95 13.10
N SER A 62 -7.00 -9.68 13.06
CA SER A 62 -7.78 -9.36 14.27
C SER A 62 -7.94 -10.56 15.20
N GLU A 63 -7.68 -11.78 14.73
CA GLU A 63 -7.76 -13.04 15.47
C GLU A 63 -6.36 -13.53 15.89
N PRO A 64 -5.96 -13.38 17.17
CA PRO A 64 -4.58 -13.64 17.62
C PRO A 64 -4.07 -15.05 17.34
N LEU A 65 -4.94 -16.07 17.47
CA LEU A 65 -4.52 -17.47 17.35
C LEU A 65 -4.04 -17.84 15.95
N GLY A 66 -4.73 -17.34 14.91
CA GLY A 66 -4.34 -17.58 13.52
C GLY A 66 -2.99 -16.95 13.19
N VAL A 67 -2.76 -15.72 13.67
CA VAL A 67 -1.49 -15.00 13.49
C VAL A 67 -0.34 -15.74 14.20
N ARG A 68 -0.56 -16.17 15.45
CA ARG A 68 0.43 -16.94 16.23
C ARG A 68 0.78 -18.24 15.55
N GLY A 69 -0.23 -18.97 15.05
CA GLY A 69 -0.04 -20.22 14.30
C GLY A 69 0.86 -20.03 13.10
N ALA A 70 0.59 -19.02 12.28
CA ALA A 70 1.39 -18.71 11.09
C ALA A 70 2.84 -18.36 11.44
N VAL A 71 3.09 -17.53 12.45
CA VAL A 71 4.47 -17.16 12.87
C VAL A 71 5.22 -18.36 13.40
N ARG A 72 4.56 -19.21 14.22
CA ARG A 72 5.15 -20.43 14.80
C ARG A 72 5.56 -21.43 13.73
N GLU A 73 4.71 -21.64 12.74
CA GLU A 73 4.94 -22.59 11.63
C GLU A 73 6.02 -22.09 10.69
N VAL A 74 5.91 -20.83 10.26
CA VAL A 74 6.82 -20.24 9.27
C VAL A 74 8.20 -19.95 9.89
N ARG A 75 8.29 -19.49 11.13
CA ARG A 75 9.53 -19.01 11.77
C ARG A 75 10.28 -18.03 10.84
N PRO A 76 9.67 -16.91 10.45
CA PRO A 76 10.19 -16.06 9.40
C PRO A 76 11.42 -15.25 9.84
N ASP A 77 12.44 -15.17 8.99
CA ASP A 77 13.55 -14.22 9.18
C ASP A 77 13.05 -12.78 9.11
N GLY A 78 12.07 -12.53 8.23
CA GLY A 78 11.43 -11.23 8.04
C GLY A 78 9.90 -11.35 7.93
N LEU A 79 9.20 -10.38 8.52
CA LEU A 79 7.75 -10.23 8.40
C LEU A 79 7.42 -8.85 7.83
N PHE A 80 6.70 -8.83 6.71
CA PHE A 80 6.15 -7.61 6.11
C PHE A 80 4.66 -7.51 6.46
N HIS A 81 4.32 -6.53 7.29
CA HIS A 81 2.94 -6.36 7.74
C HIS A 81 2.19 -5.39 6.83
N LEU A 82 1.52 -5.93 5.79
CA LEU A 82 0.73 -5.17 4.82
C LEU A 82 -0.78 -5.20 5.10
N ALA A 83 -1.27 -6.21 5.83
CA ALA A 83 -2.69 -6.39 6.09
C ALA A 83 -3.31 -5.17 6.77
N ALA A 84 -4.32 -4.58 6.14
CA ALA A 84 -5.05 -3.42 6.66
C ALA A 84 -6.33 -3.16 5.86
N VAL A 85 -7.31 -2.50 6.49
CA VAL A 85 -8.33 -1.71 5.80
C VAL A 85 -7.63 -0.46 5.28
N SER A 86 -7.53 -0.29 3.95
CA SER A 86 -6.69 0.74 3.31
C SER A 86 -7.48 1.86 2.63
N PHE A 87 -8.79 1.70 2.46
CA PHE A 87 -9.62 2.68 1.79
C PHE A 87 -10.29 3.61 2.82
N VAL A 88 -10.02 4.92 2.69
CA VAL A 88 -10.48 5.91 3.68
C VAL A 88 -11.99 5.92 3.83
N THR A 89 -12.76 5.77 2.75
CA THR A 89 -14.23 5.74 2.80
C THR A 89 -14.74 4.53 3.58
N ASP A 90 -14.12 3.34 3.43
CA ASP A 90 -14.47 2.15 4.22
C ASP A 90 -14.22 2.43 5.71
N SER A 91 -13.12 3.12 6.03
CA SER A 91 -12.80 3.49 7.42
C SER A 91 -13.79 4.49 8.04
N GLN A 92 -14.37 5.37 7.22
CA GLN A 92 -15.42 6.28 7.66
C GLN A 92 -16.77 5.57 7.88
N ALA A 93 -17.05 4.56 7.05
CA ALA A 93 -18.26 3.75 7.19
C ALA A 93 -18.20 2.81 8.41
N ASP A 94 -17.03 2.25 8.71
CA ASP A 94 -16.78 1.38 9.88
C ASP A 94 -15.46 1.76 10.58
N PRO A 95 -15.47 2.80 11.43
CA PRO A 95 -14.29 3.20 12.19
C PRO A 95 -13.80 2.13 13.17
N LEU A 96 -14.71 1.46 13.87
CA LEU A 96 -14.35 0.47 14.88
C LEU A 96 -13.72 -0.78 14.27
N GLY A 97 -14.29 -1.32 13.19
CA GLY A 97 -13.70 -2.42 12.44
C GLY A 97 -12.33 -2.05 11.85
N THR A 98 -12.18 -0.78 11.43
CA THR A 98 -10.88 -0.27 10.97
C THR A 98 -9.84 -0.27 12.11
N TYR A 99 -10.19 0.18 13.31
CA TYR A 99 -9.28 0.13 14.46
C TYR A 99 -8.98 -1.30 14.87
N GLN A 100 -9.99 -2.17 14.86
CA GLN A 100 -9.82 -3.60 15.18
C GLN A 100 -8.81 -4.26 14.22
N THR A 101 -8.94 -4.00 12.92
CA THR A 101 -8.02 -4.57 11.94
C THR A 101 -6.65 -3.88 11.97
N ASN A 102 -6.60 -2.55 11.83
CA ASN A 102 -5.34 -1.85 11.56
C ASN A 102 -4.49 -1.66 12.82
N PHE A 103 -5.10 -1.39 13.95
CA PHE A 103 -4.38 -1.15 15.19
C PHE A 103 -4.26 -2.42 16.03
N PHE A 104 -5.38 -3.04 16.43
CA PHE A 104 -5.31 -4.27 17.24
C PHE A 104 -4.72 -5.45 16.46
N GLY A 105 -5.00 -5.55 15.16
CA GLY A 105 -4.35 -6.53 14.29
C GLY A 105 -2.82 -6.35 14.24
N THR A 106 -2.32 -5.11 14.18
CA THR A 106 -0.88 -4.84 14.30
C THR A 106 -0.33 -5.31 15.64
N LEU A 107 -1.03 -5.03 16.76
CA LEU A 107 -0.62 -5.51 18.08
C LEU A 107 -0.56 -7.05 18.13
N ASN A 108 -1.54 -7.74 17.52
CA ASN A 108 -1.55 -9.20 17.43
C ASN A 108 -0.33 -9.74 16.67
N VAL A 109 0.04 -9.10 15.55
CA VAL A 109 1.23 -9.47 14.76
C VAL A 109 2.50 -9.29 15.57
N LEU A 110 2.69 -8.13 16.20
CA LEU A 110 3.88 -7.83 17.01
C LEU A 110 3.98 -8.78 18.22
N ARG A 111 2.85 -9.05 18.87
CA ARG A 111 2.78 -10.00 19.98
C ARG A 111 3.10 -11.42 19.53
N ALA A 112 2.55 -11.87 18.41
CA ALA A 112 2.84 -13.19 17.86
C ALA A 112 4.33 -13.39 17.56
N VAL A 113 4.99 -12.36 16.99
CA VAL A 113 6.45 -12.40 16.77
C VAL A 113 7.21 -12.49 18.10
N ARG A 114 6.83 -11.70 19.12
CA ARG A 114 7.48 -11.73 20.46
C ARG A 114 7.37 -13.10 21.12
N GLU A 115 6.19 -13.71 21.03
CA GLU A 115 5.90 -14.98 21.72
C GLU A 115 6.41 -16.20 20.98
N GLU A 116 6.34 -16.21 19.63
CA GLU A 116 6.59 -17.42 18.85
C GLU A 116 7.98 -17.44 18.18
N TYR A 117 8.47 -16.28 17.70
CA TYR A 117 9.76 -16.19 17.02
C TYR A 117 10.40 -14.78 17.15
N PRO A 118 10.95 -14.41 18.32
CA PRO A 118 11.46 -13.06 18.59
C PRO A 118 12.70 -12.67 17.77
N ALA A 119 13.32 -13.62 17.05
CA ALA A 119 14.42 -13.34 16.13
C ALA A 119 13.94 -12.60 14.86
N CYS A 120 12.67 -12.74 14.51
CA CYS A 120 12.07 -12.14 13.30
C CYS A 120 12.19 -10.61 13.30
N ARG A 121 12.61 -10.07 12.15
CA ARG A 121 12.64 -8.63 11.90
C ARG A 121 11.35 -8.22 11.19
N VAL A 122 10.61 -7.29 11.78
CA VAL A 122 9.31 -6.83 11.26
C VAL A 122 9.49 -5.52 10.49
N LEU A 123 8.91 -5.44 9.29
CA LEU A 123 8.62 -4.17 8.64
C LEU A 123 7.13 -3.87 8.81
N ASN A 124 6.82 -2.89 9.65
CA ASN A 124 5.44 -2.42 9.87
C ASN A 124 5.09 -1.33 8.85
N VAL A 125 4.06 -1.57 8.04
CA VAL A 125 3.61 -0.62 7.02
C VAL A 125 2.55 0.31 7.58
N GLY A 126 2.99 1.54 7.88
CA GLY A 126 2.17 2.68 8.22
C GLY A 126 1.50 3.34 7.01
N SER A 127 1.39 4.67 7.04
CA SER A 127 0.87 5.49 5.92
C SER A 127 1.26 6.95 6.09
N GLY A 128 1.45 7.67 4.98
CA GLY A 128 1.52 9.14 4.95
C GLY A 128 0.25 9.81 5.47
N ASP A 129 -0.91 9.14 5.42
CA ASP A 129 -2.18 9.66 5.96
C ASP A 129 -2.16 9.84 7.49
N ALA A 130 -1.21 9.23 8.20
CA ALA A 130 -0.98 9.48 9.62
C ALA A 130 -0.58 10.95 9.89
N TYR A 131 0.11 11.59 8.96
CA TYR A 131 0.47 13.00 9.09
C TYR A 131 -0.73 13.94 8.92
N GLY A 132 -1.72 13.55 8.12
CA GLY A 132 -3.00 14.23 8.01
C GLY A 132 -2.89 15.73 7.74
N ALA A 133 -3.49 16.54 8.62
CA ALA A 133 -3.54 18.01 8.50
C ALA A 133 -2.17 18.69 8.49
N SER A 134 -1.09 18.04 8.98
CA SER A 134 0.26 18.57 8.86
C SER A 134 0.67 18.83 7.41
N GLY A 135 0.08 18.10 6.44
CA GLY A 135 0.29 18.33 5.02
C GLY A 135 -0.23 19.68 4.52
N ASN A 136 -1.23 20.27 5.18
CA ASN A 136 -1.73 21.59 4.84
C ASN A 136 -0.83 22.73 5.34
N GLU A 137 -0.01 22.48 6.36
CA GLU A 137 0.85 23.46 7.02
C GLU A 137 2.30 23.38 6.53
N MET A 138 2.73 22.21 6.08
CA MET A 138 4.11 21.94 5.67
C MET A 138 4.17 21.63 4.17
N PRO A 139 5.03 22.31 3.39
CA PRO A 139 5.15 22.05 1.94
C PRO A 139 5.67 20.64 1.63
N VAL A 140 6.51 20.09 2.53
CA VAL A 140 7.06 18.72 2.44
C VAL A 140 7.10 18.09 3.83
N ILE A 141 6.62 16.87 3.94
CA ILE A 141 6.52 16.10 5.18
C ILE A 141 7.75 15.21 5.36
N SER A 142 8.55 15.50 6.37
CA SER A 142 9.59 14.58 6.85
C SER A 142 9.05 13.67 7.96
N GLU A 143 9.83 12.67 8.37
CA GLU A 143 9.45 11.74 9.44
C GLU A 143 9.35 12.39 10.84
N SER A 144 9.86 13.60 11.00
CA SER A 144 9.73 14.41 12.22
C SER A 144 8.44 15.23 12.28
N ALA A 145 7.67 15.30 11.20
CA ALA A 145 6.39 16.00 11.19
C ALA A 145 5.39 15.35 12.17
N PRO A 146 4.58 16.15 12.89
CA PRO A 146 3.63 15.61 13.84
C PRO A 146 2.52 14.84 13.13
N PHE A 147 2.02 13.78 13.79
CA PHE A 147 0.80 13.10 13.37
C PHE A 147 -0.41 13.97 13.71
N ARG A 148 -1.23 14.29 12.69
CA ARG A 148 -2.51 15.00 12.78
C ARG A 148 -3.55 14.38 11.86
N PRO A 149 -3.84 13.07 12.05
CA PRO A 149 -4.72 12.34 11.16
C PRO A 149 -6.14 12.93 11.19
N VAL A 150 -6.81 12.95 10.02
CA VAL A 150 -8.16 13.51 9.84
C VAL A 150 -9.18 12.43 9.39
N SER A 151 -8.81 11.17 9.48
CA SER A 151 -9.70 10.04 9.14
C SER A 151 -9.45 8.87 10.09
N PRO A 152 -10.44 7.97 10.30
CA PRO A 152 -10.23 6.76 11.08
C PRO A 152 -9.07 5.89 10.56
N TYR A 153 -8.89 5.81 9.25
CA TYR A 153 -7.72 5.17 8.64
C TYR A 153 -6.42 5.81 9.10
N GLY A 154 -6.29 7.13 8.96
CA GLY A 154 -5.09 7.85 9.39
C GLY A 154 -4.80 7.67 10.88
N VAL A 155 -5.84 7.74 11.73
CA VAL A 155 -5.74 7.50 13.18
C VAL A 155 -5.24 6.09 13.45
N SER A 156 -5.83 5.07 12.81
CA SER A 156 -5.42 3.67 13.02
C SER A 156 -3.96 3.43 12.62
N LYS A 157 -3.49 4.05 11.53
CA LYS A 157 -2.10 3.93 11.05
C LYS A 157 -1.12 4.70 11.95
N ALA A 158 -1.50 5.86 12.48
CA ALA A 158 -0.71 6.59 13.46
C ALA A 158 -0.56 5.79 14.77
N ALA A 159 -1.65 5.23 15.28
CA ALA A 159 -1.63 4.40 16.48
C ALA A 159 -0.76 3.14 16.30
N ALA A 160 -0.88 2.45 15.18
CA ALA A 160 -0.07 1.28 14.85
C ALA A 160 1.43 1.62 14.72
N ASP A 161 1.77 2.80 14.14
CA ASP A 161 3.16 3.28 14.04
C ASP A 161 3.76 3.54 15.42
N VAL A 162 3.00 4.21 16.32
CA VAL A 162 3.44 4.48 17.69
C VAL A 162 3.61 3.19 18.49
N ALA A 163 2.67 2.25 18.38
CA ALA A 163 2.77 0.94 19.03
C ALA A 163 3.98 0.12 18.53
N ALA A 164 4.28 0.19 17.23
CA ALA A 164 5.48 -0.43 16.69
C ALA A 164 6.77 0.20 17.26
N PHE A 165 6.77 1.51 17.53
CA PHE A 165 7.90 2.15 18.21
C PHE A 165 8.03 1.71 19.66
N GLU A 166 6.93 1.63 20.42
CA GLU A 166 6.92 1.08 21.78
C GLU A 166 7.48 -0.36 21.79
N TRP A 167 7.04 -1.18 20.83
CA TRP A 167 7.53 -2.55 20.71
C TRP A 167 9.05 -2.62 20.48
N TYR A 168 9.61 -1.72 19.66
CA TYR A 168 11.06 -1.57 19.52
C TYR A 168 11.72 -1.21 20.85
N TRP A 169 11.15 -0.24 21.57
CA TRP A 169 11.69 0.21 22.85
C TRP A 169 11.74 -0.91 23.89
N SER A 170 10.81 -1.85 23.82
CA SER A 170 10.78 -3.06 24.63
C SER A 170 11.58 -4.25 24.06
N GLY A 171 12.52 -3.99 23.14
CA GLY A 171 13.49 -4.98 22.62
C GLY A 171 13.10 -5.66 21.30
N GLY A 172 11.99 -5.28 20.66
CA GLY A 172 11.57 -5.82 19.37
C GLY A 172 12.38 -5.28 18.19
N LYS A 173 12.45 -6.05 17.11
CA LYS A 173 13.17 -5.66 15.89
C LYS A 173 12.18 -5.19 14.81
N VAL A 174 11.78 -3.92 14.85
CA VAL A 174 10.82 -3.37 13.89
C VAL A 174 11.37 -2.16 13.15
N ILE A 175 11.03 -2.05 11.86
CA ILE A 175 11.22 -0.87 11.03
C ILE A 175 9.83 -0.35 10.68
N ARG A 176 9.65 0.98 10.69
CA ARG A 176 8.38 1.62 10.41
C ARG A 176 8.43 2.29 9.03
N ALA A 177 7.81 1.67 8.03
CA ALA A 177 7.66 2.27 6.71
C ALA A 177 6.39 3.12 6.66
N ARG A 178 6.48 4.34 6.13
CA ARG A 178 5.37 5.26 5.95
C ARG A 178 5.23 5.59 4.45
N PRO A 179 4.63 4.68 3.65
CA PRO A 179 4.40 4.96 2.25
C PRO A 179 3.37 6.06 2.08
N PHE A 180 3.62 6.95 1.10
CA PHE A 180 2.63 7.89 0.59
C PHE A 180 1.75 7.20 -0.46
N ASN A 181 0.89 7.95 -1.17
CA ASN A 181 0.04 7.33 -2.15
C ASN A 181 0.87 6.56 -3.19
N HIS A 182 0.44 5.37 -3.52
CA HIS A 182 1.08 4.56 -4.55
C HIS A 182 0.03 3.89 -5.43
N THR A 183 0.39 3.69 -6.69
CA THR A 183 -0.51 3.14 -7.69
C THR A 183 0.25 2.26 -8.68
N GLY A 184 -0.48 1.56 -9.55
CA GLY A 184 0.05 0.71 -10.60
C GLY A 184 -0.93 -0.36 -11.02
N PRO A 185 -0.57 -1.20 -12.01
CA PRO A 185 -1.39 -2.30 -12.49
C PRO A 185 -1.93 -3.18 -11.35
N GLY A 186 -3.19 -3.58 -11.43
CA GLY A 186 -3.83 -4.41 -10.40
C GLY A 186 -4.43 -3.65 -9.21
N GLN A 187 -4.25 -2.34 -9.11
CA GLN A 187 -4.92 -1.56 -8.07
C GLN A 187 -6.43 -1.53 -8.29
N ALA A 188 -7.19 -1.69 -7.20
CA ALA A 188 -8.66 -1.68 -7.26
C ALA A 188 -9.21 -0.34 -7.78
N PRO A 189 -10.34 -0.36 -8.55
CA PRO A 189 -10.86 0.84 -9.23
C PRO A 189 -11.52 1.86 -8.29
N ARG A 190 -11.53 1.61 -6.99
CA ARG A 190 -11.96 2.58 -5.98
C ARG A 190 -10.88 3.61 -5.62
N PHE A 191 -9.61 3.39 -5.99
CA PHE A 191 -8.52 4.34 -5.82
C PHE A 191 -8.42 5.28 -7.02
N VAL A 192 -8.12 6.55 -6.79
CA VAL A 192 -8.28 7.63 -7.77
C VAL A 192 -7.61 7.36 -9.12
N CYS A 193 -6.31 7.04 -9.16
CA CYS A 193 -5.61 6.79 -10.42
C CYS A 193 -6.22 5.59 -11.17
N SER A 194 -6.50 4.50 -10.44
CA SER A 194 -7.10 3.30 -11.01
C SER A 194 -8.54 3.52 -11.46
N SER A 195 -9.32 4.33 -10.72
CA SER A 195 -10.68 4.71 -11.12
C SER A 195 -10.69 5.48 -12.44
N LEU A 196 -9.79 6.47 -12.57
CA LEU A 196 -9.70 7.30 -13.75
C LEU A 196 -9.22 6.50 -14.98
N ALA A 197 -8.16 5.71 -14.81
CA ALA A 197 -7.66 4.84 -15.89
C ALA A 197 -8.71 3.83 -16.36
N ARG A 198 -9.46 3.21 -15.44
CA ARG A 198 -10.55 2.30 -15.78
C ARG A 198 -11.66 3.01 -16.56
N GLN A 199 -12.10 4.19 -16.11
CA GLN A 199 -13.15 4.94 -16.81
C GLN A 199 -12.73 5.29 -18.23
N ILE A 200 -11.48 5.70 -18.47
CA ILE A 200 -10.95 5.98 -19.81
C ILE A 200 -10.94 4.70 -20.65
N ALA A 201 -10.47 3.59 -20.15
CA ALA A 201 -10.51 2.32 -20.87
C ALA A 201 -11.95 1.87 -21.19
N GLU A 202 -12.93 2.11 -20.29
CA GLU A 202 -14.35 1.86 -20.54
C GLU A 202 -14.89 2.76 -21.67
N ILE A 203 -14.46 4.04 -21.74
CA ILE A 203 -14.83 4.97 -22.82
C ILE A 203 -14.26 4.49 -24.16
N GLU A 204 -12.98 4.14 -24.21
CA GLU A 204 -12.31 3.62 -25.41
C GLU A 204 -13.01 2.38 -25.99
N LEU A 205 -13.48 1.49 -25.10
CA LEU A 205 -14.18 0.25 -25.49
C LEU A 205 -15.68 0.44 -25.73
N GLY A 206 -16.20 1.68 -25.69
CA GLY A 206 -17.62 1.97 -25.86
C GLY A 206 -18.52 1.43 -24.72
N LYS A 207 -17.94 1.00 -23.59
CA LYS A 207 -18.66 0.50 -22.42
C LYS A 207 -19.18 1.63 -21.52
N ARG A 208 -18.76 2.88 -21.77
CA ARG A 208 -19.15 4.08 -21.05
C ARG A 208 -19.32 5.23 -22.03
N SER A 209 -20.27 6.14 -21.75
CA SER A 209 -20.35 7.43 -22.44
C SER A 209 -19.02 8.20 -22.26
N GLY A 210 -18.69 9.12 -23.19
CA GLY A 210 -17.45 9.89 -23.16
C GLY A 210 -17.25 10.80 -21.94
N VAL A 211 -17.88 10.49 -20.78
CA VAL A 211 -17.86 11.30 -19.57
C VAL A 211 -16.97 10.65 -18.50
N LEU A 212 -15.92 11.38 -18.09
CA LEU A 212 -15.02 11.03 -17.00
C LEU A 212 -15.47 11.70 -15.71
N ASP A 213 -16.00 10.92 -14.77
CA ASP A 213 -16.46 11.40 -13.47
C ASP A 213 -15.29 11.53 -12.48
N VAL A 214 -15.06 12.75 -12.01
CA VAL A 214 -13.98 13.08 -11.07
C VAL A 214 -14.52 13.69 -9.77
N GLY A 215 -13.70 13.63 -8.70
CA GLY A 215 -13.96 14.38 -7.46
C GLY A 215 -13.26 15.74 -7.47
N ASN A 216 -12.61 16.08 -6.35
CA ASN A 216 -11.85 17.32 -6.22
C ASN A 216 -10.55 17.26 -7.04
N LEU A 217 -10.43 18.12 -8.05
CA LEU A 217 -9.27 18.19 -8.94
C LEU A 217 -8.07 18.93 -8.34
N ASP A 218 -8.31 19.75 -7.30
CA ASP A 218 -7.31 20.71 -6.80
C ASP A 218 -6.46 20.15 -5.65
N VAL A 219 -6.78 18.93 -5.17
CA VAL A 219 -5.95 18.25 -4.17
C VAL A 219 -4.66 17.72 -4.77
N THR A 220 -3.58 17.90 -4.02
CA THR A 220 -2.24 17.43 -4.42
C THR A 220 -1.81 16.25 -3.57
N ARG A 221 -1.34 15.19 -4.22
CA ARG A 221 -0.80 13.99 -3.58
C ARG A 221 0.57 13.64 -4.13
N ASP A 222 1.33 12.93 -3.34
CA ASP A 222 2.60 12.32 -3.73
C ASP A 222 2.31 10.88 -4.17
N PHE A 223 2.44 10.62 -5.47
CA PHE A 223 2.21 9.31 -6.04
C PHE A 223 3.53 8.63 -6.40
N THR A 224 3.66 7.38 -5.99
CA THR A 224 4.82 6.54 -6.30
C THR A 224 4.34 5.27 -7.01
N ASP A 225 5.14 4.70 -7.88
CA ASP A 225 4.87 3.39 -8.47
C ASP A 225 4.96 2.30 -7.39
N VAL A 226 4.02 1.35 -7.42
CA VAL A 226 4.00 0.23 -6.46
C VAL A 226 5.28 -0.60 -6.50
N ARG A 227 5.93 -0.70 -7.66
CA ARG A 227 7.19 -1.45 -7.85
C ARG A 227 8.36 -0.75 -7.14
N ASP A 228 8.37 0.58 -7.09
CA ASP A 228 9.34 1.34 -6.30
C ASP A 228 9.06 1.22 -4.81
N ILE A 229 7.79 1.20 -4.40
CA ILE A 229 7.40 1.00 -3.00
C ILE A 229 7.87 -0.35 -2.46
N VAL A 230 7.65 -1.45 -3.19
CA VAL A 230 8.11 -2.78 -2.71
C VAL A 230 9.63 -2.90 -2.72
N ALA A 231 10.32 -2.25 -3.66
CA ALA A 231 11.77 -2.12 -3.61
C ALA A 231 12.23 -1.33 -2.37
N GLY A 232 11.46 -0.30 -1.98
CA GLY A 232 11.68 0.45 -0.74
C GLY A 232 11.50 -0.42 0.50
N TYR A 233 10.47 -1.25 0.55
CA TYR A 233 10.24 -2.17 1.67
C TYR A 233 11.41 -3.14 1.84
N LEU A 234 11.91 -3.71 0.75
CA LEU A 234 13.07 -4.61 0.80
C LEU A 234 14.34 -3.86 1.24
N ALA A 235 14.61 -2.69 0.67
CA ALA A 235 15.75 -1.87 1.05
C ALA A 235 15.73 -1.46 2.54
N LEU A 236 14.55 -1.10 3.06
CA LEU A 236 14.37 -0.80 4.47
C LEU A 236 14.58 -2.05 5.34
N TRP A 237 14.05 -3.21 4.92
CA TRP A 237 14.22 -4.44 5.66
C TRP A 237 15.70 -4.85 5.73
N GLU A 238 16.45 -4.70 4.66
CA GLU A 238 17.86 -5.04 4.59
C GLU A 238 18.76 -4.06 5.37
N ARG A 239 18.58 -2.75 5.17
CA ARG A 239 19.53 -1.71 5.59
C ARG A 239 18.97 -0.67 6.56
N GLY A 240 17.64 -0.59 6.73
CA GLY A 240 17.02 0.36 7.64
C GLY A 240 17.35 0.06 9.10
N SER A 241 17.38 1.06 9.95
CA SER A 241 17.65 0.91 11.37
C SER A 241 16.38 0.52 12.14
N ALA A 242 16.49 -0.43 13.06
CA ALA A 242 15.37 -0.82 13.92
C ALA A 242 14.88 0.38 14.76
N GLY A 243 13.57 0.46 14.96
CA GLY A 243 12.89 1.57 15.66
C GLY A 243 12.72 2.85 14.83
N ARG A 244 13.43 3.01 13.71
CA ARG A 244 13.30 4.21 12.87
C ARG A 244 12.08 4.15 11.97
N ALA A 245 11.57 5.33 11.65
CA ALA A 245 10.53 5.52 10.65
C ALA A 245 11.15 6.07 9.36
N TYR A 246 10.59 5.65 8.21
CA TYR A 246 11.03 6.06 6.88
C TYR A 246 9.84 6.36 5.99
N ASN A 247 9.78 7.56 5.44
CA ASN A 247 8.83 7.87 4.38
C ASN A 247 9.27 7.20 3.07
N LEU A 248 8.32 6.61 2.38
CA LEU A 248 8.49 6.11 1.01
C LEU A 248 7.52 6.89 0.11
N CYS A 249 8.07 7.75 -0.73
CA CYS A 249 7.33 8.72 -1.54
C CYS A 249 8.16 9.14 -2.75
N SER A 250 7.53 9.83 -3.71
CA SER A 250 8.25 10.37 -4.87
C SER A 250 8.93 11.71 -4.58
N GLY A 251 8.50 12.41 -3.54
CA GLY A 251 8.92 13.78 -3.26
C GLY A 251 8.24 14.83 -4.17
N GLN A 252 7.35 14.39 -5.06
CA GLN A 252 6.68 15.24 -6.03
C GLN A 252 5.17 15.31 -5.77
N GLY A 253 4.66 16.51 -5.67
CA GLY A 253 3.22 16.75 -5.55
C GLY A 253 2.57 16.80 -6.91
N VAL A 254 1.60 15.91 -7.17
CA VAL A 254 0.81 15.88 -8.40
C VAL A 254 -0.65 16.18 -8.04
N SER A 255 -1.28 17.13 -8.73
CA SER A 255 -2.71 17.42 -8.58
C SER A 255 -3.56 16.33 -9.26
N ILE A 256 -4.78 16.13 -8.78
CA ILE A 256 -5.70 15.21 -9.47
C ILE A 256 -6.02 15.73 -10.88
N ARG A 257 -6.03 17.04 -11.07
CA ARG A 257 -6.15 17.66 -12.42
C ARG A 257 -5.04 17.16 -13.34
N THR A 258 -3.77 17.21 -12.89
CA THR A 258 -2.64 16.70 -13.67
C THR A 258 -2.80 15.21 -13.99
N VAL A 259 -3.30 14.39 -13.06
CA VAL A 259 -3.58 12.96 -13.34
C VAL A 259 -4.62 12.79 -14.44
N VAL A 260 -5.69 13.60 -14.42
CA VAL A 260 -6.73 13.59 -15.46
C VAL A 260 -6.14 14.01 -16.81
N ASP A 261 -5.41 15.12 -16.85
CA ASP A 261 -4.81 15.65 -18.08
C ASP A 261 -3.83 14.64 -18.70
N GLU A 262 -2.98 14.03 -17.90
CA GLU A 262 -2.03 13.00 -18.30
C GLU A 262 -2.72 11.75 -18.89
N LEU A 263 -3.81 11.29 -18.29
CA LEU A 263 -4.57 10.15 -18.79
C LEU A 263 -5.36 10.51 -20.06
N CYS A 264 -5.96 11.71 -20.13
CA CYS A 264 -6.67 12.17 -21.34
C CYS A 264 -5.73 12.33 -22.54
N GLN A 265 -4.45 12.68 -22.34
CA GLN A 265 -3.45 12.73 -23.41
C GLN A 265 -3.07 11.34 -23.96
N ARG A 266 -3.35 10.26 -23.25
CA ARG A 266 -3.04 8.87 -23.63
C ARG A 266 -4.20 8.15 -24.34
N THR A 267 -5.27 8.84 -24.61
CA THR A 267 -6.42 8.31 -25.37
C THR A 267 -6.74 9.18 -26.56
N SER A 268 -7.21 8.56 -27.65
CA SER A 268 -7.79 9.27 -28.79
C SER A 268 -9.31 9.46 -28.68
N ALA A 269 -9.93 8.85 -27.65
CA ALA A 269 -11.36 9.01 -27.42
C ALA A 269 -11.68 10.44 -26.94
N ALA A 270 -12.82 10.98 -27.37
CA ALA A 270 -13.32 12.25 -26.85
C ALA A 270 -13.77 12.07 -25.39
N VAL A 271 -13.14 12.81 -24.46
CA VAL A 271 -13.42 12.74 -23.03
C VAL A 271 -13.90 14.09 -22.52
N GLU A 272 -15.09 14.11 -21.93
CA GLU A 272 -15.63 15.24 -21.17
C GLU A 272 -15.42 15.00 -19.68
N VAL A 273 -14.76 15.93 -18.99
CA VAL A 273 -14.50 15.84 -17.54
C VAL A 273 -15.67 16.43 -16.77
N ARG A 274 -16.31 15.61 -15.91
CA ARG A 274 -17.42 16.03 -15.06
C ARG A 274 -17.06 15.93 -13.59
N VAL A 275 -17.08 17.07 -12.88
CA VAL A 275 -16.88 17.09 -11.42
C VAL A 275 -18.17 16.65 -10.73
N VAL A 276 -18.07 15.62 -9.90
CA VAL A 276 -19.17 15.05 -9.11
C VAL A 276 -19.01 15.50 -7.67
N GLU A 277 -19.87 16.43 -7.21
CA GLU A 277 -19.81 17.01 -5.85
C GLU A 277 -19.87 15.96 -4.73
N ALA A 278 -20.66 14.89 -4.90
CA ALA A 278 -20.75 13.80 -3.93
C ALA A 278 -19.42 13.05 -3.70
N ARG A 279 -18.43 13.25 -4.57
CA ARG A 279 -17.08 12.69 -4.43
C ARG A 279 -16.09 13.64 -3.74
N ARG A 280 -16.50 14.88 -3.45
CA ARG A 280 -15.70 15.81 -2.64
C ARG A 280 -15.86 15.49 -1.17
N ARG A 281 -14.76 15.60 -0.42
CA ARG A 281 -14.76 15.42 1.04
C ARG A 281 -14.66 16.77 1.72
N ALA A 282 -15.45 16.97 2.80
CA ALA A 282 -15.48 18.24 3.53
C ALA A 282 -14.14 18.55 4.23
N ASP A 283 -13.47 17.51 4.77
CA ASP A 283 -12.23 17.63 5.55
C ASP A 283 -11.00 17.15 4.73
N GLU A 284 -10.93 17.55 3.47
CA GLU A 284 -9.90 17.05 2.58
C GLU A 284 -8.55 17.74 2.83
N ILE A 285 -7.51 16.92 3.02
CA ILE A 285 -6.13 17.40 3.04
C ILE A 285 -5.82 17.97 1.64
N ARG A 286 -5.54 19.27 1.56
CA ARG A 286 -5.28 19.92 0.25
C ARG A 286 -4.00 19.45 -0.40
N ARG A 287 -2.97 19.21 0.41
CA ARG A 287 -1.65 18.80 -0.06
C ARG A 287 -1.04 17.79 0.92
N LEU A 288 -0.48 16.70 0.38
CA LEU A 288 0.30 15.75 1.15
C LEU A 288 1.45 15.25 0.29
N VAL A 289 2.66 15.76 0.54
CA VAL A 289 3.88 15.45 -0.21
C VAL A 289 4.98 15.12 0.79
N GLY A 290 5.68 14.00 0.57
CA GLY A 290 6.69 13.50 1.49
C GLY A 290 8.13 13.84 1.10
N SER A 291 9.05 13.65 2.03
CA SER A 291 10.49 13.58 1.76
C SER A 291 10.98 12.16 1.99
N PHE A 292 11.66 11.60 1.02
CA PHE A 292 12.34 10.29 1.12
C PHE A 292 13.83 10.42 1.50
N ALA A 293 14.29 11.60 1.85
CA ALA A 293 15.71 11.88 2.08
C ALA A 293 16.36 10.94 3.12
N ARG A 294 15.62 10.55 4.16
CA ARG A 294 16.10 9.58 5.15
C ARG A 294 16.26 8.18 4.57
N ALA A 295 15.27 7.72 3.82
CA ALA A 295 15.33 6.39 3.16
C ALA A 295 16.52 6.36 2.18
N GLU A 296 16.72 7.42 1.39
CA GLU A 296 17.85 7.52 0.47
C GLU A 296 19.20 7.51 1.20
N ALA A 297 19.36 8.36 2.22
CA ALA A 297 20.62 8.48 2.96
C ALA A 297 21.02 7.20 3.69
N GLU A 298 20.07 6.48 4.29
CA GLU A 298 20.36 5.32 5.12
C GLU A 298 20.30 3.99 4.35
N THR A 299 19.56 3.92 3.22
CA THR A 299 19.39 2.66 2.48
C THR A 299 19.75 2.73 1.00
N GLY A 300 20.02 3.92 0.47
CA GLY A 300 20.24 4.15 -0.96
C GLY A 300 18.96 4.04 -1.81
N TRP A 301 17.79 3.86 -1.17
CA TRP A 301 16.53 3.79 -1.91
C TRP A 301 16.05 5.16 -2.35
N ARG A 302 15.63 5.24 -3.59
CA ARG A 302 14.89 6.37 -4.16
C ARG A 302 13.91 5.88 -5.21
N PRO A 303 12.81 6.59 -5.48
CA PRO A 303 11.89 6.26 -6.56
C PRO A 303 12.61 6.39 -7.91
N ARG A 304 12.34 5.46 -8.83
CA ARG A 304 13.02 5.40 -10.13
C ARG A 304 12.07 5.53 -11.30
N ARG A 305 10.79 5.19 -11.11
CA ARG A 305 9.81 5.17 -12.19
C ARG A 305 9.14 6.52 -12.33
N ALA A 306 9.08 7.02 -13.56
CA ALA A 306 8.32 8.22 -13.86
C ALA A 306 6.82 7.98 -13.66
N PHE A 307 6.12 8.92 -13.04
CA PHE A 307 4.68 8.75 -12.76
C PHE A 307 3.84 8.64 -14.04
N GLY A 308 4.21 9.35 -15.10
CA GLY A 308 3.55 9.22 -16.41
C GLY A 308 3.60 7.80 -16.97
N GLN A 309 4.74 7.06 -16.80
CA GLN A 309 4.84 5.65 -17.18
C GLN A 309 3.95 4.77 -16.30
N THR A 310 3.85 5.06 -15.00
CA THR A 310 2.95 4.33 -14.10
C THR A 310 1.49 4.48 -14.52
N LEU A 311 1.07 5.67 -14.96
CA LEU A 311 -0.28 5.91 -15.45
C LEU A 311 -0.54 5.18 -16.76
N GLU A 312 0.43 5.13 -17.66
CA GLU A 312 0.34 4.37 -18.93
C GLU A 312 0.18 2.87 -18.64
N ASP A 313 1.07 2.28 -17.84
CA ASP A 313 1.00 0.87 -17.44
C ASP A 313 -0.35 0.53 -16.78
N LEU A 314 -0.89 1.46 -15.98
CA LEU A 314 -2.18 1.29 -15.31
C LEU A 314 -3.36 1.36 -16.29
N LEU A 315 -3.30 2.25 -17.28
CA LEU A 315 -4.32 2.35 -18.34
C LEU A 315 -4.30 1.10 -19.22
N ASP A 316 -3.13 0.62 -19.62
CA ASP A 316 -2.98 -0.60 -20.42
C ASP A 316 -3.48 -1.85 -19.66
N TYR A 317 -3.21 -1.93 -18.38
CA TYR A 317 -3.79 -2.97 -17.53
C TYR A 317 -5.32 -3.00 -17.59
N TRP A 318 -5.98 -1.82 -17.57
CA TRP A 318 -7.43 -1.76 -17.66
C TRP A 318 -7.95 -2.05 -19.06
N ARG A 319 -7.24 -1.61 -20.12
CA ARG A 319 -7.54 -1.96 -21.52
C ARG A 319 -7.56 -3.48 -21.72
N GLU A 320 -6.49 -4.15 -21.29
CA GLU A 320 -6.39 -5.61 -21.39
C GLU A 320 -7.48 -6.33 -20.58
N ARG A 321 -7.69 -5.91 -19.35
CA ARG A 321 -8.64 -6.55 -18.44
C ARG A 321 -10.06 -6.46 -18.95
N LEU A 322 -10.49 -5.27 -19.37
CA LEU A 322 -11.84 -5.04 -19.88
C LEU A 322 -12.03 -5.60 -21.31
N GLY A 323 -10.97 -5.67 -22.11
CA GLY A 323 -10.99 -6.31 -23.42
C GLY A 323 -11.18 -7.84 -23.37
N ARG A 324 -10.75 -8.50 -22.28
CA ARG A 324 -10.97 -9.95 -22.04
C ARG A 324 -12.39 -10.29 -21.56
N GLU A 325 -13.16 -9.31 -21.15
CA GLU A 325 -14.56 -9.46 -20.69
C GLU A 325 -15.56 -9.33 -21.87
N ILE A 326 -15.07 -9.30 -23.12
CA ILE A 326 -15.82 -9.35 -24.37
C ILE A 326 -15.72 -10.74 -24.96
#